data_789af1cdc0f4c67aec75205340ee6b73
#
_entry.id   789af1cdc0f4c67aec75205340ee6b73
#
_cell.length_a   1.000
_cell.length_b   1.000
_cell.length_c   1.000
_cell.angle_alpha   90.00
_cell.angle_beta   90.00
_cell.angle_gamma   90.00
#
_symmetry.space_group_name_H-M   'P 1'
#
loop_
_entity.id
_entity.type
_entity.pdbx_description
1 polymer ?
#
loop_
_entity_poly.entity_id
_entity_poly.type
_entity_poly.pdbx_seq_one_letter_code
_entity_poly.pdbx_strand_id
1 'polypeptide(L)'
;LWDENEFLSPGGIRSLSKHHERYPFTFGAGTVRYEPAEADVKIKGGNSNWRGPIWFPTSYLLIESLMKFGEAHGPDFRVVTPASGGVPIGPKEMASEIADRMIGLFTRGEDGTRRIYGGTTRFQQDPHWRDCLLFNEYFHGDNGAGLGANHQTGWTGLVANLIDEWRR
;
A
#
# COMPACT_ATOMS: atom_id res chain seq x y z
N LEU A 1 8.18 6.83 7.58
CA LEU A 1 7.44 5.81 6.80
C LEU A 1 6.75 4.79 7.72
N TRP A 2 7.39 4.33 8.79
CA TRP A 2 6.90 3.30 9.72
C TRP A 2 6.04 3.89 10.84
N ASP A 3 4.96 4.58 10.45
CA ASP A 3 3.94 5.12 11.33
C ASP A 3 2.58 4.96 10.65
N GLU A 4 1.64 4.30 11.32
CA GLU A 4 0.30 4.04 10.79
C GLU A 4 -0.57 5.31 10.69
N ASN A 5 -0.24 6.34 11.48
CA ASN A 5 -0.85 7.67 11.38
C ASN A 5 -0.27 8.51 10.24
N GLU A 6 0.76 8.01 9.57
CA GLU A 6 1.47 8.65 8.48
C GLU A 6 1.36 7.79 7.20
N PHE A 7 2.43 7.11 6.86
CA PHE A 7 2.52 6.40 5.58
C PHE A 7 2.17 4.91 5.64
N LEU A 8 2.38 4.26 6.78
CA LEU A 8 2.16 2.82 6.89
C LEU A 8 0.66 2.49 6.89
N SER A 9 0.23 1.65 5.95
CA SER A 9 -1.17 1.25 5.75
C SER A 9 -1.31 -0.26 5.88
N PRO A 10 -2.51 -0.79 6.18
CA PRO A 10 -2.75 -2.23 6.14
C PRO A 10 -2.47 -2.92 4.80
N GLY A 11 -2.40 -2.17 3.70
CA GLY A 11 -2.14 -2.72 2.35
C GLY A 11 -0.78 -2.35 1.76
N GLY A 12 0.07 -1.59 2.47
CA GLY A 12 1.37 -1.12 1.95
C GLY A 12 1.72 0.29 2.41
N ILE A 13 2.33 1.07 1.53
CA ILE A 13 2.75 2.44 1.84
C ILE A 13 1.88 3.44 1.07
N ARG A 14 1.32 4.41 1.78
CA ARG A 14 0.53 5.51 1.21
C ARG A 14 1.41 6.45 0.38
N SER A 15 0.87 6.97 -0.71
CA SER A 15 1.55 7.95 -1.58
C SER A 15 1.63 9.36 -0.98
N LEU A 16 0.82 9.65 0.03
CA LEU A 16 0.87 10.87 0.85
C LEU A 16 0.61 10.50 2.29
N SER A 17 1.26 11.19 3.23
CA SER A 17 1.02 10.99 4.66
C SER A 17 -0.43 11.30 5.05
N LYS A 18 -1.01 10.43 5.87
CA LYS A 18 -2.33 10.62 6.47
C LYS A 18 -2.40 11.85 7.39
N HIS A 19 -1.26 12.37 7.83
CA HIS A 19 -1.16 13.64 8.55
C HIS A 19 -1.90 14.77 7.82
N HIS A 20 -1.84 14.79 6.47
CA HIS A 20 -2.51 15.80 5.64
C HIS A 20 -4.04 15.69 5.56
N GLU A 21 -4.64 14.73 6.25
CA GLU A 21 -6.09 14.70 6.50
C GLU A 21 -6.49 15.83 7.45
N ARG A 22 -5.72 16.01 8.53
CA ARG A 22 -5.95 17.05 9.56
C ARG A 22 -5.26 18.36 9.26
N TYR A 23 -4.13 18.30 8.58
CA TYR A 23 -3.27 19.45 8.27
C TYR A 23 -3.01 19.54 6.76
N PRO A 24 -4.02 19.95 5.96
CA PRO A 24 -3.84 20.10 4.52
C PRO A 24 -2.74 21.09 4.20
N PHE A 25 -2.00 20.83 3.13
CA PHE A 25 -1.01 21.77 2.61
C PHE A 25 -1.68 22.83 1.75
N THR A 26 -1.51 24.10 2.07
CA THR A 26 -2.07 25.23 1.33
C THR A 26 -0.97 26.08 0.72
N PHE A 27 -1.08 26.37 -0.56
CA PHE A 27 -0.18 27.27 -1.27
C PHE A 27 -0.98 28.19 -2.22
N GLY A 28 -0.93 29.49 -1.98
CA GLY A 28 -1.77 30.45 -2.69
C GLY A 28 -3.26 30.16 -2.49
N ALA A 29 -4.00 30.00 -3.58
CA ALA A 29 -5.41 29.61 -3.57
C ALA A 29 -5.64 28.09 -3.63
N GLY A 30 -4.58 27.29 -3.70
CA GLY A 30 -4.65 25.83 -3.81
C GLY A 30 -4.48 25.14 -2.47
N THR A 31 -5.25 24.06 -2.25
CA THR A 31 -5.12 23.18 -1.08
C THR A 31 -4.96 21.74 -1.54
N VAL A 32 -3.96 21.05 -0.99
CA VAL A 32 -3.70 19.63 -1.19
C VAL A 32 -3.90 18.92 0.14
N ARG A 33 -4.76 17.91 0.16
CA ARG A 33 -5.05 17.12 1.35
C ARG A 33 -4.90 15.62 1.07
N TYR A 34 -4.89 14.84 2.13
CA TYR A 34 -4.96 13.39 2.05
C TYR A 34 -6.33 12.96 1.49
N GLU A 35 -6.30 12.16 0.44
CA GLU A 35 -7.47 11.55 -0.21
C GLU A 35 -7.15 10.09 -0.49
N PRO A 36 -7.56 9.15 0.40
CA PRO A 36 -7.13 7.75 0.34
C PRO A 36 -7.76 6.92 -0.77
N ALA A 37 -8.80 7.46 -1.41
CA ALA A 37 -9.53 6.84 -2.51
C ALA A 37 -9.24 7.56 -3.83
N GLU A 38 -10.17 7.45 -4.78
CA GLU A 38 -10.16 8.28 -5.97
C GLU A 38 -10.37 9.75 -5.57
N ALA A 39 -9.52 10.63 -6.09
CA ALA A 39 -9.50 12.02 -5.65
C ALA A 39 -10.73 12.80 -6.14
N ASP A 40 -11.40 13.50 -5.23
CA ASP A 40 -12.54 14.37 -5.53
C ASP A 40 -12.10 15.63 -6.28
N VAL A 41 -10.94 16.16 -5.95
CA VAL A 41 -10.37 17.35 -6.58
C VAL A 41 -9.25 16.97 -7.53
N LYS A 42 -9.48 17.17 -8.83
CA LYS A 42 -8.48 16.89 -9.86
C LYS A 42 -7.46 18.03 -9.94
N ILE A 43 -6.20 17.70 -9.81
CA ILE A 43 -5.10 18.62 -10.04
C ILE A 43 -4.79 18.62 -11.54
N LYS A 44 -4.53 19.82 -12.10
CA LYS A 44 -4.23 19.98 -13.53
C LYS A 44 -3.12 19.03 -13.99
N GLY A 45 -3.36 18.41 -15.13
CA GLY A 45 -2.32 17.70 -15.89
C GLY A 45 -2.10 16.27 -15.48
N GLY A 46 -2.97 15.65 -14.69
CA GLY A 46 -2.75 14.27 -14.41
C GLY A 46 -3.65 13.57 -13.43
N ASN A 47 -3.20 12.41 -13.13
CA ASN A 47 -3.77 11.55 -12.14
C ASN A 47 -3.59 12.20 -10.75
N SER A 48 -4.69 12.57 -10.13
CA SER A 48 -4.70 13.17 -8.79
C SER A 48 -4.62 12.14 -7.67
N ASN A 49 -4.63 10.85 -7.99
CA ASN A 49 -4.72 9.73 -7.05
C ASN A 49 -3.37 9.39 -6.38
N TRP A 50 -2.43 10.34 -6.34
CA TRP A 50 -1.14 10.25 -5.63
C TRP A 50 -1.16 10.97 -4.27
N ARG A 51 -2.36 11.15 -3.71
CA ARG A 51 -2.55 11.86 -2.44
C ARG A 51 -3.10 10.99 -1.31
N GLY A 52 -2.67 9.74 -1.26
CA GLY A 52 -3.08 8.82 -0.21
C GLY A 52 -3.18 7.36 -0.63
N PRO A 53 -3.65 7.02 -1.83
CA PRO A 53 -3.70 5.63 -2.29
C PRO A 53 -2.35 4.95 -2.27
N ILE A 54 -2.39 3.62 -2.18
CA ILE A 54 -1.23 2.75 -2.27
C ILE A 54 -1.02 2.40 -3.74
N TRP A 55 0.21 2.56 -4.21
CA TRP A 55 0.63 2.18 -5.55
C TRP A 55 1.62 1.03 -5.48
N PHE A 56 1.34 -0.02 -6.23
CA PHE A 56 2.17 -1.23 -6.21
C PHE A 56 3.62 -0.96 -6.63
N PRO A 57 3.88 -0.20 -7.72
CA PRO A 57 5.25 0.06 -8.16
C PRO A 57 6.11 0.76 -7.11
N THR A 58 5.56 1.80 -6.44
CA THR A 58 6.33 2.57 -5.45
C THR A 58 6.61 1.75 -4.20
N SER A 59 5.65 0.95 -3.74
CA SER A 59 5.85 0.05 -2.60
C SER A 59 6.86 -1.06 -2.93
N TYR A 60 6.81 -1.60 -4.15
CA TYR A 60 7.77 -2.61 -4.62
C TYR A 60 9.20 -2.05 -4.67
N LEU A 61 9.38 -0.87 -5.26
CA LEU A 61 10.68 -0.19 -5.30
C LEU A 61 11.21 0.14 -3.89
N LEU A 62 10.33 0.42 -2.94
CA LEU A 62 10.72 0.63 -1.56
C LEU A 62 11.21 -0.66 -0.89
N ILE A 63 10.56 -1.80 -1.16
CA ILE A 63 11.03 -3.13 -0.71
C ILE A 63 12.47 -3.36 -1.20
N GLU A 64 12.71 -3.21 -2.50
CA GLU A 64 14.02 -3.35 -3.11
C GLU A 64 15.06 -2.38 -2.49
N SER A 65 14.66 -1.14 -2.28
CA SER A 65 15.51 -0.11 -1.66
C SER A 65 15.89 -0.47 -0.22
N LEU A 66 14.94 -0.96 0.57
CA LEU A 66 15.18 -1.40 1.94
C LEU A 66 16.11 -2.61 2.00
N MET A 67 15.97 -3.55 1.07
CA MET A 67 16.88 -4.70 0.96
C MET A 67 18.31 -4.24 0.69
N LYS A 68 18.51 -3.37 -0.31
CA LYS A 68 19.83 -2.80 -0.64
C LYS A 68 20.41 -1.95 0.49
N PHE A 69 19.57 -1.19 1.17
CA PHE A 69 19.97 -0.40 2.32
C PHE A 69 20.44 -1.30 3.47
N GLY A 70 19.72 -2.40 3.75
CA GLY A 70 20.11 -3.39 4.74
C GLY A 70 21.42 -4.10 4.41
N GLU A 71 21.64 -4.45 3.12
CA GLU A 71 22.91 -5.01 2.65
C GLU A 71 24.09 -4.06 2.89
N ALA A 72 23.89 -2.76 2.62
CA ALA A 72 24.93 -1.75 2.76
C ALA A 72 25.29 -1.42 4.22
N HIS A 73 24.32 -1.43 5.12
CA HIS A 73 24.50 -1.04 6.53
C HIS A 73 24.74 -2.23 7.47
N GLY A 74 24.45 -3.46 7.01
CA GLY A 74 24.66 -4.69 7.79
C GLY A 74 23.52 -4.97 8.80
N PRO A 75 23.57 -6.14 9.44
CA PRO A 75 22.49 -6.65 10.30
C PRO A 75 22.28 -5.88 11.60
N ASP A 76 23.30 -5.14 12.04
CA ASP A 76 23.24 -4.38 13.29
C ASP A 76 22.52 -3.05 13.15
N PHE A 77 22.23 -2.61 11.92
CA PHE A 77 21.45 -1.41 11.67
C PHE A 77 19.96 -1.66 11.96
N ARG A 78 19.52 -1.15 13.11
CA ARG A 78 18.12 -1.29 13.56
C ARG A 78 17.62 0.04 14.12
N VAL A 79 16.35 0.32 13.95
CA VAL A 79 15.69 1.55 14.42
C VAL A 79 14.40 1.23 15.17
N VAL A 80 14.06 2.04 16.15
CA VAL A 80 12.75 2.00 16.79
C VAL A 80 11.83 2.97 16.06
N THR A 81 10.65 2.51 15.70
CA THR A 81 9.64 3.28 14.95
C THR A 81 8.32 3.32 15.72
N PRO A 82 7.40 4.25 15.42
CA PRO A 82 6.08 4.28 16.05
C PRO A 82 5.32 2.96 15.91
N ALA A 83 5.39 2.31 14.75
CA ALA A 83 4.68 1.05 14.50
C ALA A 83 5.39 -0.19 15.07
N SER A 84 6.66 -0.08 15.49
CA SER A 84 7.43 -1.24 15.98
C SER A 84 7.17 -1.60 17.45
N GLY A 85 6.28 -0.87 18.13
CA GLY A 85 5.97 -1.12 19.55
C GLY A 85 7.16 -1.01 20.49
N GLY A 86 8.18 -0.22 20.14
CA GLY A 86 9.41 -0.06 20.92
C GLY A 86 10.50 -1.12 20.64
N VAL A 87 10.23 -2.07 19.77
CA VAL A 87 11.21 -3.09 19.35
C VAL A 87 12.04 -2.56 18.18
N PRO A 88 13.39 -2.64 18.23
CA PRO A 88 14.22 -2.27 17.08
C PRO A 88 13.95 -3.18 15.89
N ILE A 89 13.69 -2.59 14.71
CA ILE A 89 13.43 -3.28 13.45
C ILE A 89 14.49 -2.91 12.41
N GLY A 90 14.96 -3.88 11.64
CA GLY A 90 15.92 -3.68 10.56
C GLY A 90 15.26 -3.50 9.19
N PRO A 91 16.03 -3.01 8.19
CA PRO A 91 15.48 -2.76 6.85
C PRO A 91 14.89 -4.01 6.18
N LYS A 92 15.48 -5.18 6.40
CA LYS A 92 14.97 -6.44 5.83
C LYS A 92 13.62 -6.82 6.41
N GLU A 93 13.44 -6.67 7.72
CA GLU A 93 12.16 -6.92 8.39
C GLU A 93 11.10 -5.89 7.92
N MET A 94 11.51 -4.63 7.72
CA MET A 94 10.62 -3.62 7.12
C MET A 94 10.20 -4.01 5.69
N ALA A 95 11.13 -4.46 4.86
CA ALA A 95 10.83 -4.93 3.51
C ALA A 95 9.84 -6.10 3.52
N SER A 96 10.06 -7.08 4.41
CA SER A 96 9.17 -8.22 4.60
C SER A 96 7.76 -7.79 5.02
N GLU A 97 7.65 -6.84 5.94
CA GLU A 97 6.36 -6.35 6.40
C GLU A 97 5.57 -5.65 5.28
N ILE A 98 6.25 -4.83 4.43
CA ILE A 98 5.57 -4.23 3.27
C ILE A 98 5.12 -5.32 2.30
N ALA A 99 5.98 -6.29 2.00
CA ALA A 99 5.65 -7.40 1.10
C ALA A 99 4.42 -8.18 1.62
N ASP A 100 4.38 -8.50 2.91
CA ASP A 100 3.25 -9.19 3.53
C ASP A 100 1.95 -8.38 3.46
N ARG A 101 2.00 -7.07 3.71
CA ARG A 101 0.84 -6.17 3.57
C ARG A 101 0.33 -6.13 2.13
N MET A 102 1.22 -6.06 1.14
CA MET A 102 0.86 -6.05 -0.29
C MET A 102 0.30 -7.39 -0.76
N ILE A 103 0.87 -8.51 -0.34
CA ILE A 103 0.36 -9.86 -0.58
C ILE A 103 -1.02 -10.02 0.09
N GLY A 104 -1.17 -9.47 1.29
CA GLY A 104 -2.42 -9.46 2.06
C GLY A 104 -3.59 -8.77 1.39
N LEU A 105 -3.36 -7.92 0.36
CA LEU A 105 -4.43 -7.37 -0.48
C LEU A 105 -5.17 -8.48 -1.24
N PHE A 106 -4.44 -9.50 -1.69
CA PHE A 106 -4.91 -10.55 -2.59
C PHE A 106 -5.26 -11.86 -1.88
N THR A 107 -4.69 -12.11 -0.72
CA THR A 107 -4.97 -13.33 0.05
C THR A 107 -6.24 -13.17 0.88
N ARG A 108 -6.87 -14.32 1.23
CA ARG A 108 -8.03 -14.32 2.13
C ARG A 108 -7.56 -14.10 3.56
N GLY A 109 -8.21 -13.18 4.25
CA GLY A 109 -8.08 -13.04 5.70
C GLY A 109 -8.75 -14.19 6.46
N GLU A 110 -8.64 -14.18 7.79
CA GLU A 110 -9.27 -15.16 8.68
C GLU A 110 -10.80 -15.16 8.56
N ASP A 111 -11.38 -14.01 8.23
CA ASP A 111 -12.81 -13.83 7.95
C ASP A 111 -13.25 -14.33 6.57
N GLY A 112 -12.31 -14.87 5.77
CA GLY A 112 -12.54 -15.35 4.41
C GLY A 112 -12.65 -14.26 3.36
N THR A 113 -12.51 -12.98 3.72
CA THR A 113 -12.57 -11.84 2.79
C THR A 113 -11.22 -11.50 2.19
N ARG A 114 -11.22 -10.78 1.06
CA ARG A 114 -10.03 -10.20 0.43
C ARG A 114 -10.12 -8.68 0.49
N ARG A 115 -9.04 -8.02 0.91
CA ARG A 115 -8.98 -6.55 0.98
C ARG A 115 -9.21 -5.87 -0.36
N ILE A 116 -8.68 -6.45 -1.43
CA ILE A 116 -8.84 -5.95 -2.82
C ILE A 116 -10.30 -5.73 -3.22
N TYR A 117 -11.23 -6.50 -2.68
CA TYR A 117 -12.66 -6.37 -2.99
C TYR A 117 -13.37 -5.32 -2.14
N GLY A 118 -12.70 -4.73 -1.14
CA GLY A 118 -13.30 -3.76 -0.24
C GLY A 118 -14.60 -4.26 0.38
N GLY A 119 -15.59 -3.38 0.51
CA GLY A 119 -16.92 -3.71 1.04
C GLY A 119 -17.89 -4.33 0.03
N THR A 120 -17.45 -4.73 -1.17
CA THR A 120 -18.34 -5.24 -2.22
C THR A 120 -18.71 -6.70 -1.95
N THR A 121 -19.88 -6.93 -1.38
CA THR A 121 -20.39 -8.27 -1.00
C THR A 121 -20.38 -9.25 -2.18
N ARG A 122 -20.74 -8.79 -3.39
CA ARG A 122 -20.72 -9.63 -4.60
C ARG A 122 -19.32 -10.21 -4.86
N PHE A 123 -18.26 -9.40 -4.78
CA PHE A 123 -16.90 -9.88 -5.03
C PHE A 123 -16.38 -10.77 -3.89
N GLN A 124 -16.90 -10.60 -2.68
CA GLN A 124 -16.52 -11.45 -1.56
C GLN A 124 -17.20 -12.82 -1.58
N GLN A 125 -18.47 -12.91 -1.99
CA GLN A 125 -19.33 -14.06 -1.74
C GLN A 125 -19.82 -14.81 -2.98
N ASP A 126 -20.03 -14.10 -4.11
CA ASP A 126 -20.56 -14.70 -5.33
C ASP A 126 -19.56 -15.74 -5.91
N PRO A 127 -19.98 -16.99 -6.14
CA PRO A 127 -19.10 -18.06 -6.64
C PRO A 127 -18.41 -17.74 -7.98
N HIS A 128 -19.00 -16.87 -8.80
CA HIS A 128 -18.45 -16.48 -10.09
C HIS A 128 -17.41 -15.34 -9.97
N TRP A 129 -17.46 -14.55 -8.89
CA TRP A 129 -16.60 -13.39 -8.71
C TRP A 129 -15.53 -13.54 -7.62
N ARG A 130 -15.84 -14.28 -6.55
CA ARG A 130 -14.97 -14.33 -5.36
C ARG A 130 -13.54 -14.81 -5.60
N ASP A 131 -13.30 -15.50 -6.70
CA ASP A 131 -11.99 -16.02 -7.10
C ASP A 131 -11.45 -15.40 -8.40
N CYS A 132 -12.17 -14.42 -8.98
CA CYS A 132 -11.71 -13.62 -10.11
C CYS A 132 -10.85 -12.46 -9.62
N LEU A 133 -9.55 -12.69 -9.43
CA LEU A 133 -8.62 -11.63 -8.98
C LEU A 133 -8.41 -10.60 -10.08
N LEU A 134 -8.57 -9.33 -9.74
CA LEU A 134 -8.31 -8.19 -10.60
C LEU A 134 -7.03 -7.48 -10.16
N PHE A 135 -6.22 -7.04 -11.12
CA PHE A 135 -4.98 -6.32 -10.88
C PHE A 135 -5.26 -4.81 -10.98
N ASN A 136 -5.81 -4.25 -9.91
CA ASN A 136 -6.18 -2.85 -9.87
C ASN A 136 -4.97 -1.91 -10.01
N GLU A 137 -5.21 -0.71 -10.52
CA GLU A 137 -4.20 0.29 -10.78
C GLU A 137 -3.56 0.81 -9.49
N TYR A 138 -4.37 1.05 -8.47
CA TYR A 138 -3.96 1.47 -7.12
C TYR A 138 -4.98 0.96 -6.09
N PHE A 139 -4.69 1.18 -4.81
CA PHE A 139 -5.50 0.66 -3.73
C PHE A 139 -5.81 1.74 -2.71
N HIS A 140 -6.97 1.67 -2.11
CA HIS A 140 -7.41 2.61 -1.08
C HIS A 140 -6.41 2.66 0.10
N GLY A 141 -5.96 3.85 0.45
CA GLY A 141 -4.91 4.08 1.44
C GLY A 141 -5.21 3.58 2.85
N ASP A 142 -6.48 3.40 3.23
CA ASP A 142 -6.86 2.98 4.58
C ASP A 142 -7.38 1.53 4.67
N ASN A 143 -8.01 1.00 3.63
CA ASN A 143 -8.62 -0.33 3.68
C ASN A 143 -8.10 -1.33 2.64
N GLY A 144 -7.33 -0.86 1.64
CA GLY A 144 -6.75 -1.71 0.61
C GLY A 144 -7.70 -2.12 -0.51
N ALA A 145 -8.89 -1.54 -0.62
CA ALA A 145 -9.80 -1.80 -1.73
C ALA A 145 -9.17 -1.43 -3.07
N GLY A 146 -9.29 -2.29 -4.08
CA GLY A 146 -8.80 -2.03 -5.42
C GLY A 146 -9.57 -0.91 -6.11
N LEU A 147 -8.86 0.00 -6.76
CA LEU A 147 -9.37 1.21 -7.40
C LEU A 147 -8.71 1.42 -8.77
N GLY A 148 -9.26 2.35 -9.54
CA GLY A 148 -8.75 2.68 -10.88
C GLY A 148 -9.00 1.58 -11.89
N ALA A 149 -8.17 1.51 -12.92
CA ALA A 149 -8.23 0.45 -13.92
C ALA A 149 -7.94 -0.92 -13.31
N ASN A 150 -8.61 -1.96 -13.78
CA ASN A 150 -8.58 -3.28 -13.15
C ASN A 150 -7.72 -4.33 -13.85
N HIS A 151 -6.89 -3.94 -14.79
CA HIS A 151 -5.97 -4.82 -15.52
C HIS A 151 -4.55 -4.23 -15.65
N GLN A 152 -4.04 -3.64 -14.59
CA GLN A 152 -2.66 -3.12 -14.53
C GLN A 152 -1.66 -4.23 -14.17
N THR A 153 -1.64 -5.28 -14.99
CA THR A 153 -0.75 -6.43 -14.78
C THR A 153 0.73 -6.07 -14.90
N GLY A 154 1.05 -4.96 -15.58
CA GLY A 154 2.42 -4.48 -15.74
C GLY A 154 3.09 -4.10 -14.42
N TRP A 155 2.32 -3.71 -13.42
CA TRP A 155 2.87 -3.41 -12.08
C TRP A 155 2.18 -4.17 -10.93
N THR A 156 0.86 -4.26 -10.92
CA THR A 156 0.15 -4.95 -9.81
C THR A 156 0.33 -6.46 -9.89
N GLY A 157 0.60 -7.00 -11.07
CA GLY A 157 1.00 -8.40 -11.26
C GLY A 157 2.32 -8.78 -10.56
N LEU A 158 3.14 -7.81 -10.15
CA LEU A 158 4.33 -8.03 -9.29
C LEU A 158 4.00 -8.71 -7.96
N VAL A 159 2.73 -8.78 -7.55
CA VAL A 159 2.33 -9.58 -6.38
C VAL A 159 2.75 -11.04 -6.52
N ALA A 160 2.75 -11.59 -7.74
CA ALA A 160 3.21 -12.96 -7.98
C ALA A 160 4.71 -13.11 -7.64
N ASN A 161 5.51 -12.11 -8.00
CA ASN A 161 6.93 -12.07 -7.67
C ASN A 161 7.15 -11.96 -6.15
N LEU A 162 6.39 -11.08 -5.47
CA LEU A 162 6.46 -10.98 -4.01
C LEU A 162 6.11 -12.30 -3.31
N ILE A 163 5.10 -13.02 -3.79
CA ILE A 163 4.73 -14.34 -3.24
C ILE A 163 5.87 -15.33 -3.43
N ASP A 164 6.47 -15.37 -4.62
CA ASP A 164 7.59 -16.27 -4.92
C ASP A 164 8.83 -15.96 -4.08
N GLU A 165 9.16 -14.71 -3.85
CA GLU A 165 10.35 -14.28 -3.11
C GLU A 165 10.18 -14.37 -1.58
N TRP A 166 8.99 -14.06 -1.04
CA TRP A 166 8.77 -13.85 0.39
C TRP A 166 7.92 -14.92 1.09
N ARG A 167 7.30 -15.84 0.35
CA ARG A 167 6.43 -16.89 0.87
C ARG A 167 6.93 -18.31 0.59
N ARG A 168 8.20 -18.48 0.25
CA ARG A 168 8.85 -19.78 0.10
C ARG A 168 9.21 -20.41 1.45
#